data_291de4a06a42c6da8a21a5696eed7a27
#
_entry.id   291de4a06a42c6da8a21a5696eed7a27
#
_cell.length_a   1.000
_cell.length_b   1.000
_cell.length_c   1.000
_cell.angle_alpha   90.00
_cell.angle_beta   90.00
_cell.angle_gamma   90.00
#
_symmetry.space_group_name_H-M   'P 1'
#
loop_
_entity.id
_entity.type
_entity.pdbx_description
1 polymer ?
#
loop_
_entity_poly.entity_id
_entity_poly.type
_entity_poly.pdbx_seq_one_letter_code
_entity_poly.pdbx_strand_id
1 'polypeptide(L)'
;AWITEVNYCGLNCGIMDQYSIALGKENHCLLLDTSTRKYEYHKLDLGDYKLLILKTNKPRKLTESKYNERVKECGFVKEILALNNIKINNLCEVKIDDLKKIKDKLPDHLFRRLRHCVTEQKRVLDFIDALNKNDVLKLGKILNESHESLKNDYEVTGYYLDSITSSARKVAIGSRMTGAGFSGWD
;
A
#
# COMPACT_ATOMS: atom_id res chain seq x y z
N ALA A 1 3.35 -4.63 21.32
CA ALA A 1 3.44 -5.45 20.10
C ALA A 1 4.49 -4.87 19.13
N TRP A 2 4.26 -3.72 18.44
CA TRP A 2 5.19 -3.19 17.44
C TRP A 2 6.61 -2.94 17.99
N ILE A 3 6.75 -2.30 19.16
CA ILE A 3 8.06 -2.09 19.82
C ILE A 3 8.75 -3.43 20.07
N THR A 4 8.03 -4.45 20.46
CA THR A 4 8.57 -5.80 20.70
C THR A 4 9.09 -6.41 19.40
N GLU A 5 8.33 -6.31 18.31
CA GLU A 5 8.73 -6.83 17.00
C GLU A 5 9.97 -6.11 16.46
N VAL A 6 10.01 -4.77 16.53
CA VAL A 6 11.12 -3.99 15.99
C VAL A 6 12.37 -4.08 16.88
N ASN A 7 12.21 -3.82 18.19
CA ASN A 7 13.38 -3.66 19.07
C ASN A 7 13.90 -4.98 19.66
N TYR A 8 13.00 -5.95 19.85
CA TYR A 8 13.36 -7.23 20.48
C TYR A 8 13.56 -8.35 19.45
N CYS A 9 12.64 -8.46 18.48
CA CYS A 9 12.75 -9.47 17.42
C CYS A 9 13.58 -8.99 16.22
N GLY A 10 13.93 -7.69 16.15
CA GLY A 10 14.73 -7.12 15.07
C GLY A 10 14.00 -7.03 13.73
N LEU A 11 12.67 -7.10 13.71
CA LEU A 11 11.90 -7.04 12.48
C LEU A 11 11.78 -5.60 11.96
N ASN A 12 12.06 -5.41 10.67
CA ASN A 12 11.83 -4.13 10.02
C ASN A 12 10.40 -4.07 9.48
N CYS A 13 9.44 -3.73 10.33
CA CYS A 13 8.01 -3.68 9.97
C CYS A 13 7.36 -2.35 10.30
N GLY A 14 6.28 -2.03 9.55
CA GLY A 14 5.38 -0.90 9.86
C GLY A 14 4.47 -1.19 11.06
N ILE A 15 3.58 -0.25 11.36
CA ILE A 15 2.67 -0.31 12.52
C ILE A 15 1.25 -0.76 12.15
N MET A 16 0.94 -0.93 10.86
CA MET A 16 -0.41 -1.13 10.34
C MET A 16 -1.10 -2.36 10.97
N ASP A 17 -0.42 -3.50 10.98
CA ASP A 17 -1.02 -4.76 11.43
C ASP A 17 -1.34 -4.71 12.93
N GLN A 18 -0.42 -4.19 13.74
CA GLN A 18 -0.61 -4.06 15.19
C GLN A 18 -1.76 -3.09 15.52
N TYR A 19 -1.86 -1.97 14.80
CA TYR A 19 -2.98 -1.04 14.96
C TYR A 19 -4.30 -1.65 14.51
N SER A 20 -4.32 -2.34 13.38
CA SER A 20 -5.53 -2.99 12.87
C SER A 20 -6.08 -4.04 13.83
N ILE A 21 -5.20 -4.86 14.44
CA ILE A 21 -5.60 -5.88 15.42
C ILE A 21 -6.07 -5.24 16.74
N ALA A 22 -5.35 -4.22 17.23
CA ALA A 22 -5.62 -3.62 18.54
C ALA A 22 -6.83 -2.69 18.54
N LEU A 23 -7.09 -2.02 17.41
CA LEU A 23 -8.08 -0.95 17.29
C LEU A 23 -9.18 -1.27 16.27
N GLY A 24 -9.18 -2.46 15.70
CA GLY A 24 -10.23 -2.89 14.77
C GLY A 24 -11.62 -2.75 15.40
N LYS A 25 -12.57 -2.18 14.66
CA LYS A 25 -13.96 -2.00 15.08
C LYS A 25 -14.88 -2.60 14.03
N GLU A 26 -15.87 -3.35 14.49
CA GLU A 26 -16.85 -3.97 13.62
C GLU A 26 -17.54 -2.94 12.71
N ASN A 27 -17.71 -3.29 11.43
CA ASN A 27 -18.31 -2.46 10.39
C ASN A 27 -17.67 -1.08 10.21
N HIS A 28 -16.36 -0.97 10.50
CA HIS A 28 -15.59 0.26 10.26
C HIS A 28 -14.25 0.00 9.61
N CYS A 29 -13.84 0.92 8.76
CA CYS A 29 -12.45 1.06 8.34
C CYS A 29 -11.69 1.97 9.30
N LEU A 30 -10.44 1.63 9.56
CA LEU A 30 -9.51 2.44 10.35
C LEU A 30 -8.60 3.21 9.39
N LEU A 31 -8.71 4.54 9.35
CA LEU A 31 -7.74 5.40 8.71
C LEU A 31 -6.64 5.73 9.72
N LEU A 32 -5.42 5.31 9.44
CA LEU A 32 -4.27 5.51 10.31
C LEU A 32 -3.24 6.42 9.63
N ASP A 33 -2.94 7.56 10.25
CA ASP A 33 -1.75 8.34 9.92
C ASP A 33 -0.53 7.74 10.65
N THR A 34 0.32 7.07 9.89
CA THR A 34 1.49 6.36 10.43
C THR A 34 2.57 7.29 10.96
N SER A 35 2.58 8.57 10.55
CA SER A 35 3.56 9.57 11.02
C SER A 35 3.21 10.13 12.39
N THR A 36 1.94 10.44 12.62
CA THR A 36 1.44 11.01 13.87
C THR A 36 0.84 9.97 14.81
N ARG A 37 0.56 8.75 14.29
CA ARG A 37 -0.17 7.66 14.97
C ARG A 37 -1.61 8.02 15.35
N LYS A 38 -2.16 9.08 14.79
CA LYS A 38 -3.58 9.41 14.92
C LYS A 38 -4.40 8.51 14.01
N TYR A 39 -5.62 8.22 14.42
CA TYR A 39 -6.51 7.39 13.61
C TYR A 39 -7.96 7.88 13.72
N GLU A 40 -8.73 7.52 12.69
CA GLU A 40 -10.16 7.83 12.57
C GLU A 40 -10.91 6.58 12.10
N TYR A 41 -12.17 6.46 12.55
CA TYR A 41 -13.07 5.41 12.09
C TYR A 41 -14.02 5.93 11.03
N HIS A 42 -14.12 5.20 9.93
CA HIS A 42 -15.10 5.43 8.89
C HIS A 42 -16.03 4.22 8.77
N LYS A 43 -17.35 4.44 8.75
CA LYS A 43 -18.32 3.36 8.62
C LYS A 43 -18.08 2.61 7.30
N LEU A 44 -17.98 1.28 7.38
CA LEU A 44 -17.91 0.40 6.22
C LEU A 44 -19.33 -0.11 5.92
N ASP A 45 -19.99 0.53 4.97
CA ASP A 45 -21.29 0.14 4.47
C ASP A 45 -21.16 -0.25 3.00
N LEU A 46 -21.26 -1.52 2.71
CA LEU A 46 -21.12 -2.08 1.37
C LEU A 46 -22.46 -2.41 0.73
N GLY A 47 -23.59 -2.13 1.40
CA GLY A 47 -24.91 -2.54 0.92
C GLY A 47 -24.99 -4.05 0.68
N ASP A 48 -25.38 -4.45 -0.52
CA ASP A 48 -25.50 -5.87 -0.91
C ASP A 48 -24.15 -6.54 -1.26
N TYR A 49 -23.07 -5.77 -1.31
CA TYR A 49 -21.74 -6.32 -1.62
C TYR A 49 -21.07 -6.95 -0.39
N LYS A 50 -20.16 -7.86 -0.66
CA LYS A 50 -19.38 -8.56 0.38
C LYS A 50 -17.88 -8.37 0.15
N LEU A 51 -17.15 -8.27 1.25
CA LEU A 51 -15.70 -8.33 1.24
C LEU A 51 -15.25 -9.79 1.37
N LEU A 52 -14.47 -10.27 0.42
CA LEU A 52 -13.90 -11.62 0.43
C LEU A 52 -12.39 -11.55 0.59
N ILE A 53 -11.84 -12.41 1.43
CA ILE A 53 -10.38 -12.59 1.60
C ILE A 53 -10.01 -13.94 0.97
N LEU A 54 -9.20 -13.88 -0.09
CA LEU A 54 -8.72 -15.03 -0.82
C LEU A 54 -7.26 -15.34 -0.46
N LYS A 55 -6.97 -16.59 -0.14
CA LYS A 55 -5.61 -17.04 0.22
C LYS A 55 -4.95 -17.72 -0.97
N THR A 56 -3.69 -17.36 -1.28
CA THR A 56 -2.90 -17.99 -2.36
C THR A 56 -2.46 -19.43 -2.03
N ASN A 57 -2.44 -19.81 -0.75
CA ASN A 57 -1.88 -21.08 -0.25
C ASN A 57 -0.40 -21.33 -0.60
N LYS A 58 0.33 -20.28 -1.00
CA LYS A 58 1.78 -20.37 -1.23
C LYS A 58 2.55 -20.01 0.03
N PRO A 59 3.53 -20.84 0.43
CA PRO A 59 4.48 -20.46 1.48
C PRO A 59 5.24 -19.20 1.08
N ARG A 60 5.47 -18.30 2.03
CA ARG A 60 6.35 -17.16 1.83
C ARG A 60 7.80 -17.62 1.97
N LYS A 61 8.52 -17.69 0.85
CA LYS A 61 9.98 -17.85 0.82
C LYS A 61 10.58 -16.48 0.47
N LEU A 62 11.62 -16.03 1.15
CA LEU A 62 12.39 -14.81 0.84
C LEU A 62 11.67 -13.44 1.02
N THR A 63 10.56 -13.38 1.74
CA THR A 63 9.78 -12.13 1.93
C THR A 63 10.61 -11.03 2.62
N GLU A 64 11.46 -11.40 3.57
CA GLU A 64 12.21 -10.44 4.38
C GLU A 64 13.28 -9.69 3.58
N SER A 65 14.01 -10.37 2.69
CA SER A 65 15.06 -9.74 1.88
C SER A 65 14.49 -8.74 0.88
N LYS A 66 13.38 -9.09 0.21
CA LYS A 66 12.69 -8.21 -0.75
C LYS A 66 11.97 -7.05 -0.08
N TYR A 67 11.40 -7.28 1.08
CA TYR A 67 10.82 -6.20 1.88
C TYR A 67 11.89 -5.16 2.24
N ASN A 68 13.02 -5.60 2.77
CA ASN A 68 14.15 -4.73 3.11
C ASN A 68 14.73 -4.02 1.89
N GLU A 69 14.72 -4.64 0.71
CA GLU A 69 15.10 -4.02 -0.55
C GLU A 69 14.18 -2.83 -0.86
N ARG A 70 12.84 -2.99 -0.75
CA ARG A 70 11.90 -1.88 -0.95
C ARG A 70 12.11 -0.73 0.04
N VAL A 71 12.38 -1.05 1.31
CA VAL A 71 12.71 -0.03 2.33
C VAL A 71 13.97 0.76 1.94
N LYS A 72 15.03 0.07 1.50
CA LYS A 72 16.27 0.71 1.03
C LYS A 72 16.04 1.60 -0.20
N GLU A 73 15.29 1.11 -1.20
CA GLU A 73 14.95 1.89 -2.39
C GLU A 73 14.20 3.18 -2.03
N CYS A 74 13.22 3.12 -1.13
CA CYS A 74 12.53 4.31 -0.63
C CYS A 74 13.47 5.26 0.12
N GLY A 75 14.44 4.73 0.84
CA GLY A 75 15.52 5.52 1.47
C GLY A 75 16.36 6.26 0.43
N PHE A 76 16.84 5.57 -0.60
CA PHE A 76 17.60 6.18 -1.69
C PHE A 76 16.83 7.27 -2.43
N VAL A 77 15.53 7.08 -2.64
CA VAL A 77 14.69 8.14 -3.21
C VAL A 77 14.77 9.41 -2.36
N LYS A 78 14.62 9.30 -1.04
CA LYS A 78 14.71 10.46 -0.14
C LYS A 78 16.07 11.15 -0.20
N GLU A 79 17.16 10.38 -0.22
CA GLU A 79 18.53 10.92 -0.33
C GLU A 79 18.74 11.69 -1.63
N ILE A 80 18.34 11.11 -2.78
CA ILE A 80 18.46 11.76 -4.08
C ILE A 80 17.61 13.04 -4.16
N LEU A 81 16.39 13.02 -3.59
CA LEU A 81 15.55 14.21 -3.54
C LEU A 81 16.18 15.31 -2.67
N ALA A 82 16.77 14.96 -1.53
CA ALA A 82 17.48 15.91 -0.67
C ALA A 82 18.66 16.54 -1.39
N LEU A 83 19.47 15.76 -2.13
CA LEU A 83 20.57 16.26 -2.97
C LEU A 83 20.08 17.22 -4.08
N ASN A 84 18.83 17.10 -4.49
CA ASN A 84 18.17 18.00 -5.44
C ASN A 84 17.40 19.15 -4.75
N ASN A 85 17.68 19.46 -3.49
CA ASN A 85 17.03 20.50 -2.69
C ASN A 85 15.53 20.27 -2.46
N ILE A 86 15.05 19.04 -2.57
CA ILE A 86 13.67 18.65 -2.27
C ILE A 86 13.66 17.97 -0.90
N LYS A 87 13.35 18.75 0.13
CA LYS A 87 13.33 18.26 1.53
C LYS A 87 11.95 17.72 1.86
N ILE A 88 11.89 16.44 2.22
CA ILE A 88 10.68 15.73 2.65
C ILE A 88 11.00 14.82 3.85
N ASN A 89 10.07 14.66 4.76
CA ASN A 89 10.19 13.69 5.85
C ASN A 89 9.77 12.28 5.39
N ASN A 90 8.75 12.19 4.55
CA ASN A 90 8.32 10.95 3.93
C ASN A 90 7.88 11.15 2.47
N LEU A 91 7.88 10.07 1.69
CA LEU A 91 7.63 10.12 0.24
C LEU A 91 6.22 10.61 -0.11
N CYS A 92 5.25 10.42 0.79
CA CYS A 92 3.87 10.85 0.60
C CYS A 92 3.68 12.37 0.66
N GLU A 93 4.69 13.13 1.07
CA GLU A 93 4.65 14.61 1.06
C GLU A 93 4.88 15.19 -0.34
N VAL A 94 5.42 14.40 -1.26
CA VAL A 94 5.61 14.83 -2.66
C VAL A 94 4.24 14.98 -3.32
N LYS A 95 4.00 16.14 -3.96
CA LYS A 95 2.75 16.37 -4.68
C LYS A 95 2.73 15.64 -6.02
N ILE A 96 1.56 15.15 -6.43
CA ILE A 96 1.39 14.44 -7.71
C ILE A 96 1.89 15.28 -8.90
N ASP A 97 1.60 16.58 -8.89
CA ASP A 97 2.01 17.50 -9.97
C ASP A 97 3.51 17.67 -10.09
N ASP A 98 4.26 17.43 -9.00
CA ASP A 98 5.72 17.52 -9.00
C ASP A 98 6.42 16.24 -9.50
N LEU A 99 5.69 15.12 -9.63
CA LEU A 99 6.26 13.86 -10.13
C LEU A 99 6.92 14.03 -11.51
N LYS A 100 6.30 14.81 -12.41
CA LYS A 100 6.88 15.06 -13.75
C LYS A 100 8.23 15.76 -13.69
N LYS A 101 8.40 16.71 -12.75
CA LYS A 101 9.64 17.47 -12.56
C LYS A 101 10.73 16.64 -11.89
N ILE A 102 10.33 15.60 -11.14
CA ILE A 102 11.23 14.74 -10.39
C ILE A 102 11.69 13.54 -11.22
N LYS A 103 10.95 13.15 -12.25
CA LYS A 103 11.18 11.96 -13.05
C LYS A 103 12.64 11.83 -13.53
N ASP A 104 13.17 12.90 -14.10
CA ASP A 104 14.52 12.91 -14.67
C ASP A 104 15.64 12.98 -13.63
N LYS A 105 15.31 13.14 -12.36
CA LYS A 105 16.24 13.20 -11.23
C LYS A 105 16.49 11.83 -10.58
N LEU A 106 15.68 10.84 -10.92
CA LEU A 106 15.69 9.50 -10.32
C LEU A 106 15.91 8.44 -11.40
N PRO A 107 16.66 7.36 -11.11
CA PRO A 107 16.58 6.13 -11.87
C PRO A 107 15.15 5.62 -12.01
N ASP A 108 14.78 5.01 -13.15
CA ASP A 108 13.39 4.63 -13.44
C ASP A 108 12.76 3.76 -12.33
N HIS A 109 13.46 2.75 -11.85
CA HIS A 109 12.95 1.89 -10.78
C HIS A 109 12.66 2.66 -9.48
N LEU A 110 13.53 3.62 -9.08
CA LEU A 110 13.31 4.45 -7.90
C LEU A 110 12.17 5.46 -8.13
N PHE A 111 12.06 6.00 -9.33
CA PHE A 111 10.93 6.86 -9.69
C PHE A 111 9.60 6.10 -9.60
N ARG A 112 9.54 4.85 -10.02
CA ARG A 112 8.35 4.01 -9.88
C ARG A 112 7.97 3.79 -8.40
N ARG A 113 8.95 3.58 -7.48
CA ARG A 113 8.68 3.50 -6.03
C ARG A 113 8.07 4.78 -5.49
N LEU A 114 8.65 5.94 -5.86
CA LEU A 114 8.10 7.24 -5.49
C LEU A 114 6.69 7.43 -6.02
N ARG A 115 6.46 7.15 -7.30
CA ARG A 115 5.15 7.26 -7.95
C ARG A 115 4.11 6.41 -7.22
N HIS A 116 4.44 5.17 -6.86
CA HIS A 116 3.56 4.33 -6.05
C HIS A 116 3.19 5.02 -4.73
N CYS A 117 4.18 5.42 -3.92
CA CYS A 117 3.92 6.03 -2.61
C CYS A 117 3.01 7.26 -2.71
N VAL A 118 3.29 8.14 -3.66
CA VAL A 118 2.53 9.39 -3.86
C VAL A 118 1.09 9.11 -4.33
N THR A 119 0.95 8.21 -5.32
CA THR A 119 -0.38 7.89 -5.88
C THR A 119 -1.20 7.00 -4.95
N GLU A 120 -0.57 6.13 -4.15
CA GLU A 120 -1.26 5.32 -3.15
C GLU A 120 -1.80 6.18 -2.02
N GLN A 121 -1.03 7.18 -1.55
CA GLN A 121 -1.53 8.14 -0.58
C GLN A 121 -2.80 8.85 -1.06
N LYS A 122 -2.82 9.26 -2.33
CA LYS A 122 -4.04 9.81 -2.92
C LYS A 122 -5.18 8.80 -2.95
N ARG A 123 -4.92 7.55 -3.35
CA ARG A 123 -5.93 6.49 -3.39
C ARG A 123 -6.54 6.21 -2.01
N VAL A 124 -5.75 6.27 -0.94
CA VAL A 124 -6.26 6.14 0.43
C VAL A 124 -7.28 7.23 0.74
N LEU A 125 -6.96 8.49 0.44
CA LEU A 125 -7.87 9.61 0.67
C LEU A 125 -9.14 9.52 -0.22
N ASP A 126 -8.97 9.19 -1.50
CA ASP A 126 -10.09 8.98 -2.43
C ASP A 126 -10.99 7.80 -2.00
N PHE A 127 -10.39 6.76 -1.37
CA PHE A 127 -11.13 5.62 -0.83
C PHE A 127 -12.02 6.03 0.34
N ILE A 128 -11.50 6.83 1.27
CA ILE A 128 -12.29 7.37 2.38
C ILE A 128 -13.42 8.25 1.87
N ASP A 129 -13.16 9.08 0.89
CA ASP A 129 -14.16 9.93 0.22
C ASP A 129 -15.28 9.08 -0.41
N ALA A 130 -14.92 8.03 -1.13
CA ALA A 130 -15.88 7.11 -1.75
C ALA A 130 -16.67 6.33 -0.68
N LEU A 131 -16.00 5.90 0.39
CA LEU A 131 -16.62 5.21 1.51
C LEU A 131 -17.68 6.08 2.19
N ASN A 132 -17.36 7.33 2.48
CA ASN A 132 -18.29 8.29 3.10
C ASN A 132 -19.50 8.63 2.20
N LYS A 133 -19.38 8.39 0.88
CA LYS A 133 -20.45 8.57 -0.11
C LYS A 133 -21.19 7.27 -0.45
N ASN A 134 -20.83 6.15 0.17
CA ASN A 134 -21.31 4.81 -0.16
C ASN A 134 -21.14 4.45 -1.66
N ASP A 135 -20.09 4.97 -2.31
CA ASP A 135 -19.80 4.72 -3.72
C ASP A 135 -18.97 3.43 -3.86
N VAL A 136 -19.64 2.29 -3.76
CA VAL A 136 -19.01 0.97 -3.77
C VAL A 136 -18.31 0.69 -5.11
N LEU A 137 -18.83 1.18 -6.23
CA LEU A 137 -18.17 1.03 -7.54
C LEU A 137 -16.84 1.77 -7.59
N LYS A 138 -16.77 2.97 -7.04
CA LYS A 138 -15.52 3.73 -6.91
C LYS A 138 -14.54 3.06 -5.97
N LEU A 139 -14.99 2.48 -4.85
CA LEU A 139 -14.15 1.67 -3.97
C LEU A 139 -13.49 0.53 -4.74
N GLY A 140 -14.27 -0.23 -5.51
CA GLY A 140 -13.75 -1.33 -6.34
C GLY A 140 -12.73 -0.86 -7.38
N LYS A 141 -13.00 0.25 -8.06
CA LYS A 141 -12.04 0.87 -9.01
C LYS A 141 -10.72 1.23 -8.34
N ILE A 142 -10.77 1.89 -7.18
CA ILE A 142 -9.56 2.27 -6.41
C ILE A 142 -8.76 1.04 -5.99
N LEU A 143 -9.40 -0.04 -5.56
CA LEU A 143 -8.72 -1.30 -5.24
C LEU A 143 -7.99 -1.88 -6.46
N ASN A 144 -8.61 -1.86 -7.64
CA ASN A 144 -7.98 -2.31 -8.87
C ASN A 144 -6.76 -1.45 -9.24
N GLU A 145 -6.87 -0.12 -9.18
CA GLU A 145 -5.78 0.80 -9.46
C GLU A 145 -4.62 0.64 -8.46
N SER A 146 -4.93 0.42 -7.19
CA SER A 146 -3.94 0.14 -6.16
C SER A 146 -3.15 -1.14 -6.46
N HIS A 147 -3.84 -2.23 -6.87
CA HIS A 147 -3.16 -3.47 -7.24
C HIS A 147 -2.22 -3.28 -8.45
N GLU A 148 -2.67 -2.56 -9.48
CA GLU A 148 -1.82 -2.27 -10.64
C GLU A 148 -0.56 -1.47 -10.26
N SER A 149 -0.70 -0.52 -9.35
CA SER A 149 0.45 0.24 -8.84
C SER A 149 1.38 -0.63 -7.99
N LEU A 150 0.84 -1.53 -7.15
CA LEU A 150 1.62 -2.51 -6.40
C LEU A 150 2.39 -3.47 -7.32
N LYS A 151 1.79 -3.84 -8.46
CA LYS A 151 2.38 -4.72 -9.47
C LYS A 151 3.45 -4.01 -10.29
N ASN A 152 3.12 -2.87 -10.89
CA ASN A 152 3.94 -2.24 -11.92
C ASN A 152 4.94 -1.22 -11.37
N ASP A 153 4.58 -0.54 -10.26
CA ASP A 153 5.39 0.52 -9.68
C ASP A 153 6.18 0.06 -8.45
N TYR A 154 5.54 -0.68 -7.57
CA TYR A 154 6.16 -1.13 -6.32
C TYR A 154 6.76 -2.53 -6.43
N GLU A 155 6.28 -3.33 -7.38
CA GLU A 155 6.77 -4.69 -7.71
C GLU A 155 6.78 -5.62 -6.49
N VAL A 156 5.64 -5.73 -5.81
CA VAL A 156 5.46 -6.57 -4.62
C VAL A 156 4.44 -7.68 -4.78
N THR A 157 3.83 -7.82 -5.97
CA THR A 157 2.80 -8.82 -6.21
C THR A 157 3.39 -10.19 -6.58
N GLY A 158 3.45 -10.53 -7.84
CA GLY A 158 3.94 -11.80 -8.36
C GLY A 158 2.82 -12.67 -8.92
N TYR A 159 3.19 -13.73 -9.61
CA TYR A 159 2.29 -14.53 -10.43
C TYR A 159 1.00 -14.98 -9.71
N TYR A 160 1.11 -15.52 -8.50
CA TYR A 160 -0.05 -16.07 -7.79
C TYR A 160 -1.02 -14.98 -7.34
N LEU A 161 -0.53 -13.85 -6.83
CA LEU A 161 -1.38 -12.72 -6.45
C LEU A 161 -2.04 -12.10 -7.66
N ASP A 162 -1.30 -11.93 -8.75
CA ASP A 162 -1.82 -11.39 -10.01
C ASP A 162 -2.88 -12.30 -10.63
N SER A 163 -2.67 -13.63 -10.60
CA SER A 163 -3.61 -14.61 -11.13
C SER A 163 -4.93 -14.62 -10.35
N ILE A 164 -4.87 -14.62 -9.01
CA ILE A 164 -6.07 -14.56 -8.17
C ILE A 164 -6.80 -13.24 -8.40
N THR A 165 -6.08 -12.11 -8.39
CA THR A 165 -6.66 -10.78 -8.57
C THR A 165 -7.32 -10.65 -9.94
N SER A 166 -6.65 -11.11 -11.00
CA SER A 166 -7.19 -11.11 -12.36
C SER A 166 -8.44 -11.99 -12.50
N SER A 167 -8.45 -13.15 -11.85
CA SER A 167 -9.60 -14.04 -11.85
C SER A 167 -10.78 -13.44 -11.05
N ALA A 168 -10.51 -12.85 -9.89
CA ALA A 168 -11.53 -12.21 -9.06
C ALA A 168 -12.21 -11.04 -9.79
N ARG A 169 -11.46 -10.23 -10.55
CA ARG A 169 -12.01 -9.09 -11.32
C ARG A 169 -13.02 -9.47 -12.39
N LYS A 170 -13.14 -10.74 -12.76
CA LYS A 170 -14.18 -11.19 -13.71
C LYS A 170 -15.57 -11.20 -13.10
N VAL A 171 -15.66 -11.25 -11.76
CA VAL A 171 -16.93 -11.39 -11.01
C VAL A 171 -17.08 -10.36 -9.88
N ALA A 172 -16.00 -9.72 -9.47
CA ALA A 172 -15.99 -8.71 -8.41
C ALA A 172 -15.78 -7.31 -8.99
N ILE A 173 -16.34 -6.29 -8.36
CA ILE A 173 -16.16 -4.89 -8.75
C ILE A 173 -14.75 -4.38 -8.51
N GLY A 174 -14.01 -4.99 -7.58
CA GLY A 174 -12.61 -4.66 -7.30
C GLY A 174 -11.88 -5.80 -6.60
N SER A 175 -10.57 -5.87 -6.85
CA SER A 175 -9.70 -6.86 -6.23
C SER A 175 -8.26 -6.34 -6.15
N ARG A 176 -7.64 -6.50 -4.99
CA ARG A 176 -6.22 -6.19 -4.77
C ARG A 176 -5.59 -7.17 -3.80
N MET A 177 -4.28 -7.27 -3.85
CA MET A 177 -3.54 -7.94 -2.79
C MET A 177 -3.62 -7.16 -1.47
N THR A 178 -3.42 -7.84 -0.34
CA THR A 178 -3.24 -7.25 0.98
C THR A 178 -2.02 -7.86 1.67
N GLY A 179 -1.49 -7.17 2.69
CA GLY A 179 -0.26 -7.54 3.37
C GLY A 179 1.01 -7.12 2.61
N ALA A 180 2.16 -7.65 3.01
CA ALA A 180 3.48 -7.27 2.48
C ALA A 180 3.72 -7.67 1.00
N GLY A 181 2.97 -8.61 0.49
CA GLY A 181 3.18 -9.13 -0.86
C GLY A 181 4.28 -10.18 -0.95
N PHE A 182 4.99 -10.21 -2.09
CA PHE A 182 6.09 -11.12 -2.40
C PHE A 182 5.72 -12.61 -2.41
N SER A 183 4.44 -12.95 -2.60
CA SER A 183 3.98 -14.33 -2.76
C SER A 183 4.10 -14.73 -4.23
N GLY A 184 5.06 -15.61 -4.55
CA GLY A 184 5.18 -16.18 -5.90
C GLY A 184 6.30 -15.61 -6.75
N TRP A 185 7.35 -15.13 -6.16
CA TRP A 185 8.65 -14.94 -6.81
C TRP A 185 9.47 -16.22 -6.56
N ASP A 186 9.38 -17.16 -7.44
CA ASP A 186 10.29 -18.31 -7.59
C ASP A 186 11.02 -18.19 -8.90
#